data_9dda9737f5275fdc7b5c2b007a1c932a
#
_entry.id   9dda9737f5275fdc7b5c2b007a1c932a
#
_cell.length_a   1.000
_cell.length_b   1.000
_cell.length_c   1.000
_cell.angle_alpha   90.00
_cell.angle_beta   90.00
_cell.angle_gamma   90.00
#
_symmetry.space_group_name_H-M   'P 1'
#
loop_
_entity.id
_entity.type
_entity.pdbx_description
1 polymer ?
#
loop_
_entity_poly.entity_id
_entity_poly.type
_entity_poly.pdbx_seq_one_letter_code
_entity_poly.pdbx_strand_id
1 'polypeptide(L)'
;MHSHVVVLGGGPGGYAAAFLAADLGLETTIVEADPRLGGTCLLRGCIPSKALLHVARVIEEAHEMTDWGVEFAKPKINIDAVRARKEKVIATLTGGLKQLAKQRKVRVVQAKGVFENSTTLRLEGGEIAAGADDKLTFDYCILATGSTTAKIPAFDLGSDRVMD
;
A
#
# COMPACT_ATOMS: atom_id res chain seq x y z
N MET A 1 -12.74 0.16 -21.63
CA MET A 1 -11.25 0.32 -21.65
C MET A 1 -10.59 -1.01 -21.99
N HIS A 2 -9.36 -1.01 -22.61
CA HIS A 2 -8.56 -2.23 -22.84
C HIS A 2 -7.12 -2.02 -22.37
N SER A 3 -6.41 -3.10 -22.00
CA SER A 3 -4.99 -3.12 -21.65
C SER A 3 -4.40 -4.50 -21.95
N HIS A 4 -3.16 -4.59 -22.45
CA HIS A 4 -2.49 -5.89 -22.63
C HIS A 4 -2.37 -6.65 -21.31
N VAL A 5 -1.85 -5.96 -20.28
CA VAL A 5 -1.71 -6.55 -18.94
C VAL A 5 -2.49 -5.73 -17.93
N VAL A 6 -3.36 -6.39 -17.20
CA VAL A 6 -4.01 -5.83 -16.02
C VAL A 6 -3.40 -6.45 -14.77
N VAL A 7 -3.04 -5.61 -13.81
CA VAL A 7 -2.60 -6.04 -12.49
C VAL A 7 -3.66 -5.64 -11.48
N LEU A 8 -4.29 -6.64 -10.87
CA LEU A 8 -5.31 -6.44 -9.86
C LEU A 8 -4.66 -6.40 -8.48
N GLY A 9 -4.60 -5.20 -7.91
CA GLY A 9 -3.94 -4.87 -6.66
C GLY A 9 -2.64 -4.09 -6.85
N GLY A 10 -2.50 -2.97 -6.13
CA GLY A 10 -1.35 -2.04 -6.18
C GLY A 10 -0.38 -2.16 -5.02
N GLY A 11 -0.35 -3.30 -4.35
CA GLY A 11 0.64 -3.65 -3.32
C GLY A 11 2.01 -3.99 -3.89
N PRO A 12 3.00 -4.41 -3.05
CA PRO A 12 4.37 -4.67 -3.49
C PRO A 12 4.48 -5.65 -4.65
N GLY A 13 3.71 -6.72 -4.65
CA GLY A 13 3.66 -7.66 -5.77
C GLY A 13 3.08 -7.04 -7.03
N GLY A 14 2.01 -6.24 -6.87
CA GLY A 14 1.30 -5.64 -8.00
C GLY A 14 2.09 -4.54 -8.69
N TYR A 15 2.54 -3.51 -7.98
CA TYR A 15 3.30 -2.43 -8.64
C TYR A 15 4.63 -2.93 -9.20
N ALA A 16 5.31 -3.89 -8.55
CA ALA A 16 6.54 -4.46 -9.09
C ALA A 16 6.29 -5.20 -10.42
N ALA A 17 5.25 -6.04 -10.47
CA ALA A 17 4.85 -6.75 -11.68
C ALA A 17 4.44 -5.77 -12.80
N ALA A 18 3.64 -4.75 -12.46
CA ALA A 18 3.19 -3.75 -13.43
C ALA A 18 4.34 -2.93 -14.01
N PHE A 19 5.30 -2.53 -13.17
CA PHE A 19 6.47 -1.78 -13.64
C PHE A 19 7.35 -2.64 -14.55
N LEU A 20 7.57 -3.90 -14.21
CA LEU A 20 8.31 -4.82 -15.06
C LEU A 20 7.59 -5.05 -16.40
N ALA A 21 6.28 -5.27 -16.39
CA ALA A 21 5.50 -5.45 -17.62
C ALA A 21 5.61 -4.22 -18.53
N ALA A 22 5.52 -3.03 -17.95
CA ALA A 22 5.69 -1.78 -18.69
C ALA A 22 7.13 -1.58 -19.23
N ASP A 23 8.15 -1.95 -18.43
CA ASP A 23 9.57 -1.91 -18.86
C ASP A 23 9.85 -2.91 -20.01
N LEU A 24 9.06 -3.99 -20.10
CA LEU A 24 9.05 -4.93 -21.23
C LEU A 24 8.22 -4.45 -22.44
N GLY A 25 7.67 -3.24 -22.40
CA GLY A 25 6.92 -2.63 -23.49
C GLY A 25 5.45 -2.99 -23.58
N LEU A 26 4.88 -3.64 -22.54
CA LEU A 26 3.47 -4.00 -22.52
C LEU A 26 2.60 -2.85 -22.00
N GLU A 27 1.47 -2.58 -22.67
CA GLU A 27 0.48 -1.63 -22.15
C GLU A 27 -0.12 -2.19 -20.86
N THR A 28 0.13 -1.50 -19.74
CA THR A 28 -0.17 -2.03 -18.41
C THR A 28 -1.09 -1.11 -17.62
N THR A 29 -2.10 -1.70 -16.98
CA THR A 29 -3.02 -1.02 -16.07
C THR A 29 -3.01 -1.69 -14.70
N ILE A 30 -2.85 -0.90 -13.63
CA ILE A 30 -3.08 -1.34 -12.25
C ILE A 30 -4.51 -0.94 -11.87
N VAL A 31 -5.27 -1.89 -11.32
CA VAL A 31 -6.56 -1.65 -10.65
C VAL A 31 -6.34 -1.79 -9.15
N GLU A 32 -6.55 -0.69 -8.39
CA GLU A 32 -6.33 -0.64 -6.96
C GLU A 32 -7.54 -0.02 -6.25
N ALA A 33 -8.03 -0.70 -5.22
CA ALA A 33 -9.18 -0.24 -4.44
C ALA A 33 -8.85 0.91 -3.49
N ASP A 34 -7.62 0.93 -2.96
CA ASP A 34 -7.13 2.02 -2.12
C ASP A 34 -6.85 3.29 -2.97
N PRO A 35 -6.98 4.49 -2.39
CA PRO A 35 -6.68 5.74 -3.11
C PRO A 35 -5.18 5.93 -3.40
N ARG A 36 -4.33 5.07 -2.89
CA ARG A 36 -2.87 5.14 -3.05
C ARG A 36 -2.29 3.76 -3.33
N LEU A 37 -1.30 3.71 -4.23
CA LEU A 37 -0.46 2.52 -4.40
C LEU A 37 0.38 2.27 -3.13
N GLY A 38 0.68 1.00 -2.88
CA GLY A 38 1.55 0.58 -1.79
C GLY A 38 1.04 -0.63 -1.00
N GLY A 39 -0.27 -0.86 -1.02
CA GLY A 39 -0.92 -1.98 -0.34
C GLY A 39 -0.67 -1.97 1.17
N THR A 40 -0.98 -3.08 1.83
CA THR A 40 -0.85 -3.24 3.29
C THR A 40 0.57 -2.95 3.77
N CYS A 41 1.60 -3.44 3.08
CA CYS A 41 2.98 -3.29 3.52
C CYS A 41 3.40 -1.81 3.65
N LEU A 42 3.14 -0.99 2.63
CA LEU A 42 3.56 0.42 2.63
C LEU A 42 2.63 1.30 3.45
N LEU A 43 1.33 1.04 3.39
CA LEU A 43 0.33 1.94 3.97
C LEU A 43 0.02 1.63 5.45
N ARG A 44 0.05 0.35 5.86
CA ARG A 44 -0.48 -0.10 7.15
C ARG A 44 0.46 -1.03 7.92
N GLY A 45 1.47 -1.61 7.27
CA GLY A 45 2.32 -2.68 7.84
C GLY A 45 3.79 -2.31 7.93
N CYS A 46 4.60 -2.82 7.00
CA CYS A 46 6.06 -2.80 7.07
C CYS A 46 6.66 -1.40 7.24
N ILE A 47 6.20 -0.43 6.49
CA ILE A 47 6.80 0.91 6.49
C ILE A 47 6.41 1.69 7.75
N PRO A 48 5.10 1.82 8.12
CA PRO A 48 4.75 2.50 9.36
C PRO A 48 5.36 1.83 10.60
N SER A 49 5.41 0.50 10.69
CA SER A 49 6.02 -0.18 11.83
C SER A 49 7.52 0.07 11.92
N LYS A 50 8.26 -0.02 10.81
CA LYS A 50 9.70 0.29 10.80
C LYS A 50 9.99 1.75 11.12
N ALA A 51 9.15 2.69 10.67
CA ALA A 51 9.31 4.10 11.01
C ALA A 51 9.15 4.35 12.51
N LEU A 52 8.21 3.66 13.18
CA LEU A 52 7.99 3.76 14.62
C LEU A 52 9.07 2.99 15.42
N LEU A 53 9.42 1.79 14.99
CA LEU A 53 10.46 0.98 15.63
C LEU A 53 11.83 1.66 15.58
N HIS A 54 12.13 2.41 14.52
CA HIS A 54 13.37 3.20 14.47
C HIS A 54 13.42 4.25 15.59
N VAL A 55 12.31 4.93 15.88
CA VAL A 55 12.26 5.89 17.00
C VAL A 55 12.47 5.19 18.33
N ALA A 56 11.81 4.05 18.55
CA ALA A 56 11.98 3.26 19.77
C ALA A 56 13.43 2.78 19.93
N ARG A 57 14.04 2.29 18.86
CA ARG A 57 15.43 1.82 18.85
C ARG A 57 16.42 2.92 19.21
N VAL A 58 16.28 4.14 18.68
CA VAL A 58 17.15 5.27 19.01
C VAL A 58 17.06 5.62 20.49
N ILE A 59 15.87 5.53 21.09
CA ILE A 59 15.67 5.76 22.53
C ILE A 59 16.39 4.69 23.36
N GLU A 60 16.26 3.42 22.95
CA GLU A 60 16.90 2.29 23.62
C GLU A 60 18.41 2.33 23.49
N GLU A 61 18.95 2.57 22.30
CA GLU A 61 20.39 2.74 22.07
C GLU A 61 20.98 3.87 22.94
N ALA A 62 20.24 4.99 23.09
CA ALA A 62 20.67 6.08 23.97
C ALA A 62 20.67 5.65 25.45
N HIS A 63 19.75 4.78 25.86
CA HIS A 63 19.71 4.24 27.23
C HIS A 63 20.85 3.25 27.48
N GLU A 64 21.16 2.36 26.55
CA GLU A 64 22.26 1.40 26.63
C GLU A 64 23.64 2.08 26.75
N MET A 65 23.80 3.30 26.22
CA MET A 65 25.03 4.07 26.32
C MET A 65 25.45 4.39 27.78
N THR A 66 24.52 4.32 28.72
CA THR A 66 24.80 4.50 30.16
C THR A 66 25.81 3.48 30.64
N ASP A 67 25.77 2.24 30.17
CA ASP A 67 26.73 1.19 30.52
C ASP A 67 28.13 1.48 29.99
N TRP A 68 28.25 2.38 29.01
CA TRP A 68 29.49 2.80 28.38
C TRP A 68 30.01 4.14 28.95
N GLY A 69 29.31 4.66 29.98
CA GLY A 69 29.67 5.90 30.66
C GLY A 69 29.15 7.18 30.01
N VAL A 70 28.14 7.07 29.11
CA VAL A 70 27.49 8.23 28.50
C VAL A 70 26.01 8.28 28.93
N GLU A 71 25.64 9.29 29.69
CA GLU A 71 24.28 9.48 30.19
C GLU A 71 23.50 10.49 29.34
N PHE A 72 22.31 10.10 28.91
CA PHE A 72 21.34 10.98 28.26
C PHE A 72 20.17 11.28 29.20
N ALA A 73 19.69 12.52 29.17
CA ALA A 73 18.47 12.86 29.90
C ALA A 73 17.26 12.10 29.33
N LYS A 74 16.29 11.77 30.20
CA LYS A 74 15.04 11.11 29.78
C LYS A 74 14.36 11.92 28.66
N PRO A 75 14.06 11.31 27.51
CA PRO A 75 13.49 12.02 26.37
C PRO A 75 12.08 12.54 26.65
N LYS A 76 11.77 13.72 26.14
CA LYS A 76 10.40 14.22 26.05
C LYS A 76 9.81 13.75 24.70
N ILE A 77 8.80 12.91 24.74
CA ILE A 77 8.19 12.34 23.53
C ILE A 77 6.93 13.13 23.17
N ASN A 78 6.92 13.74 21.98
CA ASN A 78 5.72 14.26 21.36
C ASN A 78 5.17 13.21 20.40
N ILE A 79 4.15 12.47 20.83
CA ILE A 79 3.59 11.34 20.08
C ILE A 79 2.95 11.79 18.76
N ASP A 80 2.40 12.99 18.69
CA ASP A 80 1.77 13.50 17.47
C ASP A 80 2.83 13.86 16.43
N ALA A 81 3.99 14.39 16.84
CA ALA A 81 5.12 14.61 15.96
C ALA A 81 5.69 13.28 15.42
N VAL A 82 5.76 12.23 16.24
CA VAL A 82 6.17 10.88 15.81
C VAL A 82 5.18 10.31 14.78
N ARG A 83 3.88 10.44 15.02
CA ARG A 83 2.83 10.03 14.07
C ARG A 83 2.94 10.79 12.76
N ALA A 84 3.10 12.12 12.82
CA ALA A 84 3.25 12.97 11.63
C ALA A 84 4.48 12.58 10.79
N ARG A 85 5.62 12.26 11.46
CA ARG A 85 6.81 11.74 10.77
C ARG A 85 6.53 10.42 10.06
N LYS A 86 5.84 9.49 10.70
CA LYS A 86 5.43 8.22 10.10
C LYS A 86 4.59 8.45 8.84
N GLU A 87 3.57 9.32 8.91
CA GLU A 87 2.74 9.67 7.74
C GLU A 87 3.55 10.32 6.61
N LYS A 88 4.52 11.18 6.95
CA LYS A 88 5.42 11.80 5.96
C LYS A 88 6.24 10.74 5.21
N VAL A 89 6.74 9.71 5.90
CA VAL A 89 7.48 8.61 5.26
C VAL A 89 6.57 7.87 4.28
N ILE A 90 5.35 7.52 4.69
CA ILE A 90 4.37 6.85 3.83
C ILE A 90 4.06 7.72 2.61
N ALA A 91 3.76 9.01 2.80
CA ALA A 91 3.44 9.94 1.73
C ALA A 91 4.59 10.10 0.71
N THR A 92 5.83 10.15 1.19
CA THR A 92 7.01 10.23 0.32
C THR A 92 7.12 9.00 -0.57
N LEU A 93 6.98 7.80 0.00
CA LEU A 93 7.10 6.55 -0.75
C LEU A 93 5.92 6.33 -1.72
N THR A 94 4.69 6.63 -1.30
CA THR A 94 3.53 6.55 -2.20
C THR A 94 3.62 7.55 -3.34
N GLY A 95 4.13 8.76 -3.08
CA GLY A 95 4.44 9.76 -4.10
C GLY A 95 5.47 9.26 -5.11
N GLY A 96 6.51 8.58 -4.64
CA GLY A 96 7.50 7.92 -5.49
C GLY A 96 6.89 6.86 -6.40
N LEU A 97 6.03 5.99 -5.87
CA LEU A 97 5.32 4.99 -6.69
C LEU A 97 4.43 5.63 -7.77
N LYS A 98 3.70 6.69 -7.42
CA LYS A 98 2.90 7.45 -8.40
C LYS A 98 3.76 8.04 -9.52
N GLN A 99 4.92 8.59 -9.17
CA GLN A 99 5.87 9.13 -10.14
C GLN A 99 6.41 8.02 -11.05
N LEU A 100 6.82 6.88 -10.50
CA LEU A 100 7.31 5.72 -11.25
C LEU A 100 6.26 5.16 -12.21
N ALA A 101 5.00 5.06 -11.77
CA ALA A 101 3.89 4.65 -12.64
C ALA A 101 3.72 5.61 -13.82
N LYS A 102 3.77 6.94 -13.55
CA LYS A 102 3.69 7.96 -14.60
C LYS A 102 4.84 7.88 -15.59
N GLN A 103 6.08 7.72 -15.12
CA GLN A 103 7.28 7.61 -15.99
C GLN A 103 7.20 6.40 -16.92
N ARG A 104 6.66 5.26 -16.42
CA ARG A 104 6.48 4.02 -17.19
C ARG A 104 5.18 3.98 -17.99
N LYS A 105 4.39 5.06 -17.95
CA LYS A 105 3.07 5.12 -18.59
C LYS A 105 2.10 4.02 -18.12
N VAL A 106 2.30 3.50 -16.93
CA VAL A 106 1.36 2.57 -16.29
C VAL A 106 0.11 3.35 -15.90
N ARG A 107 -1.03 2.91 -16.41
CA ARG A 107 -2.33 3.47 -16.03
C ARG A 107 -2.69 2.96 -14.63
N VAL A 108 -3.10 3.84 -13.74
CA VAL A 108 -3.60 3.46 -12.42
C VAL A 108 -5.07 3.84 -12.35
N VAL A 109 -5.92 2.85 -12.09
CA VAL A 109 -7.36 3.00 -11.94
C VAL A 109 -7.72 2.71 -10.50
N GLN A 110 -8.25 3.73 -9.81
CA GLN A 110 -8.77 3.55 -8.46
C GLN A 110 -10.16 2.96 -8.54
N ALA A 111 -10.27 1.66 -8.33
CA ALA A 111 -11.53 0.92 -8.29
C ALA A 111 -11.32 -0.46 -7.67
N LYS A 112 -12.41 -1.08 -7.23
CA LYS A 112 -12.45 -2.51 -6.96
C LYS A 112 -12.73 -3.26 -8.27
N GLY A 113 -11.81 -4.11 -8.71
CA GLY A 113 -12.00 -4.96 -9.88
C GLY A 113 -12.72 -6.25 -9.52
N VAL A 114 -13.77 -6.59 -10.26
CA VAL A 114 -14.52 -7.84 -10.13
C VAL A 114 -14.55 -8.53 -11.50
N PHE A 115 -14.18 -9.80 -11.57
CA PHE A 115 -14.22 -10.56 -12.81
C PHE A 115 -15.66 -10.76 -13.28
N GLU A 116 -15.97 -10.35 -14.50
CA GLU A 116 -17.19 -10.74 -15.20
C GLU A 116 -16.98 -12.03 -16.01
N ASN A 117 -15.79 -12.18 -16.57
CA ASN A 117 -15.37 -13.35 -17.31
C ASN A 117 -13.83 -13.44 -17.33
N SER A 118 -13.26 -14.35 -18.10
CA SER A 118 -11.80 -14.61 -18.15
C SER A 118 -10.97 -13.45 -18.73
N THR A 119 -11.59 -12.47 -19.37
CA THR A 119 -10.90 -11.37 -20.07
C THR A 119 -11.48 -9.99 -19.74
N THR A 120 -12.39 -9.89 -18.77
CA THR A 120 -13.06 -8.64 -18.44
C THR A 120 -13.20 -8.46 -16.94
N LEU A 121 -12.77 -7.31 -16.44
CA LEU A 121 -13.08 -6.81 -15.11
C LEU A 121 -14.20 -5.76 -15.21
N ARG A 122 -15.16 -5.85 -14.29
CA ARG A 122 -16.02 -4.72 -13.93
C ARG A 122 -15.36 -3.94 -12.81
N LEU A 123 -15.35 -2.63 -12.95
CA LEU A 123 -14.73 -1.69 -12.02
C LEU A 123 -15.82 -1.08 -11.13
N GLU A 124 -15.70 -1.26 -9.82
CA GLU A 124 -16.69 -0.79 -8.84
C GLU A 124 -16.11 0.31 -7.95
N GLY A 125 -16.84 1.42 -7.81
CA GLY A 125 -16.46 2.54 -6.93
C GLY A 125 -15.26 3.35 -7.44
N GLY A 126 -14.64 4.10 -6.56
CA GLY A 126 -13.46 4.92 -6.87
C GLY A 126 -13.78 6.15 -7.72
N GLU A 127 -12.90 6.45 -8.67
CA GLU A 127 -13.01 7.62 -9.55
C GLU A 127 -13.86 7.37 -10.80
N ILE A 128 -14.56 6.23 -10.88
CA ILE A 128 -15.39 5.91 -12.03
C ILE A 128 -16.69 6.73 -11.94
N ALA A 129 -16.83 7.69 -12.84
CA ALA A 129 -18.03 8.52 -12.92
C ALA A 129 -19.27 7.64 -13.22
N ALA A 130 -20.38 7.94 -12.59
CA ALA A 130 -21.65 7.28 -12.86
C ALA A 130 -21.98 7.41 -14.37
N GLY A 131 -22.14 6.27 -15.06
CA GLY A 131 -22.41 6.22 -16.50
C GLY A 131 -21.15 6.16 -17.41
N ALA A 132 -19.93 6.16 -16.83
CA ALA A 132 -18.73 5.84 -17.59
C ALA A 132 -18.63 4.33 -17.87
N ASP A 133 -17.81 3.97 -18.86
CA ASP A 133 -17.49 2.56 -19.15
C ASP A 133 -16.75 1.95 -17.94
N ASP A 134 -17.48 1.15 -17.18
CA ASP A 134 -17.01 0.46 -15.98
C ASP A 134 -16.28 -0.86 -16.29
N LYS A 135 -16.06 -1.16 -17.58
CA LYS A 135 -15.42 -2.40 -18.03
C LYS A 135 -14.00 -2.18 -18.49
N LEU A 136 -13.12 -3.06 -18.02
CA LEU A 136 -11.73 -3.14 -18.43
C LEU A 136 -11.46 -4.55 -18.98
N THR A 137 -11.20 -4.64 -20.28
CA THR A 137 -10.80 -5.88 -20.96
C THR A 137 -9.27 -6.01 -20.98
N PHE A 138 -8.78 -7.23 -21.06
CA PHE A 138 -7.33 -7.51 -21.04
C PHE A 138 -7.00 -8.83 -21.75
N ASP A 139 -5.73 -8.95 -22.15
CA ASP A 139 -5.18 -10.20 -22.68
C ASP A 139 -4.64 -11.07 -21.54
N TYR A 140 -3.96 -10.43 -20.54
CA TYR A 140 -3.38 -11.09 -19.37
C TYR A 140 -3.75 -10.35 -18.09
N CYS A 141 -3.99 -11.13 -17.02
CA CYS A 141 -4.25 -10.56 -15.70
C CYS A 141 -3.31 -11.16 -14.66
N ILE A 142 -2.66 -10.27 -13.88
CA ILE A 142 -1.85 -10.64 -12.72
C ILE A 142 -2.66 -10.37 -11.45
N LEU A 143 -2.93 -11.43 -10.67
CA LEU A 143 -3.62 -11.32 -9.40
C LEU A 143 -2.61 -11.01 -8.29
N ALA A 144 -2.69 -9.81 -7.74
CA ALA A 144 -1.85 -9.32 -6.65
C ALA A 144 -2.69 -8.66 -5.54
N THR A 145 -3.87 -9.22 -5.28
CA THR A 145 -4.90 -8.66 -4.39
C THR A 145 -4.52 -8.67 -2.91
N GLY A 146 -3.43 -9.36 -2.55
CA GLY A 146 -2.98 -9.48 -1.16
C GLY A 146 -3.86 -10.40 -0.33
N SER A 147 -3.96 -10.09 0.97
CA SER A 147 -4.72 -10.87 1.94
C SER A 147 -5.43 -9.94 2.93
N THR A 148 -6.43 -10.46 3.58
CA THR A 148 -7.13 -9.80 4.70
C THR A 148 -6.88 -10.59 5.98
N THR A 149 -7.01 -9.92 7.14
CA THR A 149 -6.90 -10.57 8.43
C THR A 149 -7.98 -11.64 8.59
N ALA A 150 -7.58 -12.82 9.00
CA ALA A 150 -8.52 -13.89 9.35
C ALA A 150 -9.20 -13.53 10.67
N LYS A 151 -10.53 -13.41 10.64
CA LYS A 151 -11.32 -13.18 11.86
C LYS A 151 -11.69 -14.50 12.51
N ILE A 152 -11.34 -14.61 13.78
CA ILE A 152 -11.73 -15.77 14.60
C ILE A 152 -12.98 -15.35 15.40
N PRO A 153 -14.16 -15.94 15.13
CA PRO A 153 -15.41 -15.48 15.74
C PRO A 153 -15.39 -15.46 17.27
N ALA A 154 -14.64 -16.39 17.90
CA ALA A 154 -14.50 -16.43 19.36
C ALA A 154 -13.78 -15.20 19.96
N PHE A 155 -13.03 -14.45 19.17
CA PHE A 155 -12.33 -13.24 19.61
C PHE A 155 -12.99 -11.95 19.11
N ASP A 156 -14.04 -12.04 18.33
CA ASP A 156 -14.84 -10.88 17.89
C ASP A 156 -15.81 -10.44 19.00
N LEU A 157 -15.24 -9.79 20.01
CA LEU A 157 -15.96 -9.37 21.21
C LEU A 157 -16.61 -7.98 21.08
N GLY A 158 -16.58 -7.38 19.91
CA GLY A 158 -17.08 -6.01 19.68
C GLY A 158 -16.35 -4.94 20.50
N SER A 159 -15.12 -5.20 20.93
CA SER A 159 -14.31 -4.31 21.76
C SER A 159 -13.22 -3.63 20.93
N ASP A 160 -13.06 -2.32 21.10
CA ASP A 160 -11.97 -1.53 20.49
C ASP A 160 -10.55 -1.96 20.95
N ARG A 161 -10.47 -2.86 21.94
CA ARG A 161 -9.20 -3.44 22.40
C ARG A 161 -8.80 -4.68 21.60
N VAL A 162 -9.72 -5.25 20.84
CA VAL A 162 -9.44 -6.35 19.90
C VAL A 162 -9.21 -5.72 18.53
N MET A 163 -7.95 -5.66 18.11
CA MET A 163 -7.52 -5.03 16.88
C MET A 163 -6.98 -6.09 15.92
N ASP A 164 -7.25 -5.93 14.63
CA ASP A 164 -6.75 -6.75 13.52
C ASP A 164 -5.82 -5.95 12.58
#